data_a9054f4f427eb48c2dbfe037a1995431
#
_entry.id   a9054f4f427eb48c2dbfe037a1995431
#
_cell.length_a   1.000
_cell.length_b   1.000
_cell.length_c   1.000
_cell.angle_alpha   90.00
_cell.angle_beta   90.00
_cell.angle_gamma   90.00
#
_symmetry.space_group_name_H-M   'P 1'
#
loop_
_entity.id
_entity.type
_entity.pdbx_description
1 polymer ?
#
loop_
_entity_poly.entity_id
_entity_poly.type
_entity_poly.pdbx_seq_one_letter_code
_entity_poly.pdbx_strand_id
1 'polypeptide(L)'
;MAVLLGASCGATHNRGPAIVQPGAPGQAARSITPESAATVAASTTATAADVSFMQGMIGHHAQALEMTALLPSRTSRADMRLLARRIELSQADEIGWMQRWLQVHGHAVPDAHAHHMPGVVLMPGMLTEEEMSRLAAAAGAEFDRLFLELMIKHHDGALTMVDGLFMTEGAGQDTEIYAFASDVDADQRIEIDRMVALLRELVK
;
A
#
# COMPACT_ATOMS: atom_id res chain seq x y z
N MET A 1 -51.13 -53.96 25.77
CA MET A 1 -50.50 -53.20 24.64
C MET A 1 -49.88 -51.94 25.20
N ALA A 2 -48.56 -51.92 25.39
CA ALA A 2 -47.83 -50.76 25.86
C ALA A 2 -47.14 -50.11 24.66
N VAL A 3 -47.45 -48.86 24.37
CA VAL A 3 -46.85 -48.07 23.30
C VAL A 3 -45.65 -47.33 23.89
N LEU A 4 -44.45 -47.72 23.48
CA LEU A 4 -43.20 -46.96 23.79
C LEU A 4 -43.06 -45.80 22.83
N LEU A 5 -43.22 -44.57 23.33
CA LEU A 5 -42.83 -43.35 22.64
C LEU A 5 -41.32 -43.16 22.74
N GLY A 6 -40.63 -43.35 21.63
CA GLY A 6 -39.20 -43.01 21.52
C GLY A 6 -39.00 -41.52 21.40
N ALA A 7 -38.34 -40.94 22.40
CA ALA A 7 -37.88 -39.53 22.33
C ALA A 7 -36.61 -39.48 21.49
N SER A 8 -36.70 -38.85 20.32
CA SER A 8 -35.54 -38.51 19.48
C SER A 8 -34.83 -37.32 20.11
N CYS A 9 -33.65 -37.54 20.72
CA CYS A 9 -32.74 -36.45 21.10
C CYS A 9 -32.15 -35.83 19.84
N GLY A 10 -32.66 -34.64 19.46
CA GLY A 10 -32.04 -33.83 18.45
C GLY A 10 -30.64 -33.37 18.90
N ALA A 11 -29.60 -33.77 18.17
CA ALA A 11 -28.25 -33.32 18.40
C ALA A 11 -28.20 -31.79 18.16
N THR A 12 -28.07 -31.01 19.25
CA THR A 12 -27.75 -29.59 19.15
C THR A 12 -26.33 -29.47 18.58
N HIS A 13 -26.25 -29.08 17.31
CA HIS A 13 -24.98 -28.72 16.71
C HIS A 13 -24.50 -27.45 17.44
N ASN A 14 -23.56 -27.65 18.35
CA ASN A 14 -22.82 -26.55 18.98
C ASN A 14 -21.94 -25.91 17.89
N ARG A 15 -22.51 -24.93 17.15
CA ARG A 15 -21.74 -24.07 16.25
C ARG A 15 -20.91 -23.17 17.14
N GLY A 16 -19.62 -23.45 17.24
CA GLY A 16 -18.64 -22.54 17.83
C GLY A 16 -18.77 -21.13 17.23
N PRO A 17 -18.11 -20.12 17.82
CA PRO A 17 -18.15 -18.76 17.29
C PRO A 17 -17.71 -18.75 15.82
N ALA A 18 -18.39 -17.93 15.02
CA ALA A 18 -18.03 -17.77 13.60
C ALA A 18 -16.62 -17.20 13.48
N ILE A 19 -15.76 -17.85 12.72
CA ILE A 19 -14.43 -17.34 12.39
C ILE A 19 -14.61 -16.44 11.16
N VAL A 20 -14.11 -15.21 11.26
CA VAL A 20 -14.28 -14.20 10.21
C VAL A 20 -12.90 -13.84 9.67
N GLN A 21 -12.73 -13.98 8.35
CA GLN A 21 -11.55 -13.51 7.64
C GLN A 21 -11.83 -12.09 7.15
N PRO A 22 -10.94 -11.11 7.47
CA PRO A 22 -11.05 -9.76 6.91
C PRO A 22 -10.96 -9.79 5.38
N GLY A 23 -11.71 -8.88 4.71
CA GLY A 23 -11.53 -8.60 3.29
C GLY A 23 -10.37 -7.62 3.06
N ALA A 24 -10.00 -7.40 1.80
CA ALA A 24 -9.14 -6.29 1.41
C ALA A 24 -9.76 -4.94 1.82
N PRO A 25 -8.99 -3.85 1.88
CA PRO A 25 -9.53 -2.52 2.16
C PRO A 25 -10.76 -2.21 1.28
N GLY A 26 -11.88 -1.84 1.92
CA GLY A 26 -13.16 -1.61 1.25
C GLY A 26 -13.96 -2.87 0.87
N GLN A 27 -13.47 -4.07 1.12
CA GLN A 27 -14.16 -5.33 0.88
C GLN A 27 -14.83 -5.87 2.15
N ALA A 28 -15.97 -6.57 1.97
CA ALA A 28 -16.66 -7.19 3.09
C ALA A 28 -15.87 -8.40 3.62
N ALA A 29 -15.83 -8.53 4.96
CA ALA A 29 -15.32 -9.73 5.61
C ALA A 29 -16.19 -10.96 5.28
N ARG A 30 -15.58 -12.15 5.28
CA ARG A 30 -16.25 -13.42 5.03
C ARG A 30 -16.10 -14.38 6.20
N SER A 31 -17.15 -15.18 6.49
CA SER A 31 -17.06 -16.27 7.44
C SER A 31 -16.35 -17.46 6.80
N ILE A 32 -15.43 -18.07 7.54
CA ILE A 32 -14.66 -19.25 7.12
C ILE A 32 -14.87 -20.41 8.09
N THR A 33 -14.63 -21.63 7.64
CA THR A 33 -14.69 -22.82 8.49
C THR A 33 -13.44 -22.94 9.37
N PRO A 34 -13.49 -23.72 10.48
CA PRO A 34 -12.29 -23.98 11.29
C PRO A 34 -11.14 -24.60 10.49
N GLU A 35 -11.44 -25.47 9.51
CA GLU A 35 -10.44 -26.08 8.63
C GLU A 35 -9.78 -25.02 7.73
N SER A 36 -10.59 -24.14 7.15
CA SER A 36 -10.09 -23.01 6.34
C SER A 36 -9.28 -22.05 7.21
N ALA A 37 -9.72 -21.77 8.45
CA ALA A 37 -8.98 -20.94 9.38
C ALA A 37 -7.63 -21.57 9.77
N ALA A 38 -7.58 -22.89 9.98
CA ALA A 38 -6.33 -23.61 10.26
C ALA A 38 -5.37 -23.55 9.06
N THR A 39 -5.90 -23.66 7.83
CA THR A 39 -5.11 -23.51 6.60
C THR A 39 -4.56 -22.08 6.47
N VAL A 40 -5.39 -21.07 6.71
CA VAL A 40 -4.97 -19.66 6.74
C VAL A 40 -3.92 -19.40 7.82
N ALA A 41 -4.12 -19.93 9.04
CA ALA A 41 -3.15 -19.82 10.13
C ALA A 41 -1.82 -20.56 9.84
N ALA A 42 -1.86 -21.65 9.08
CA ALA A 42 -0.65 -22.33 8.63
C ALA A 42 0.06 -21.60 7.47
N SER A 43 -0.65 -20.69 6.77
CA SER A 43 -0.11 -19.85 5.70
C SER A 43 0.34 -18.46 6.17
N THR A 44 0.59 -18.28 7.46
CA THR A 44 1.13 -17.00 8.02
C THR A 44 2.59 -16.73 7.64
N THR A 45 3.15 -17.54 6.77
CA THR A 45 4.44 -17.26 6.14
C THR A 45 4.19 -16.33 4.94
N ALA A 46 4.92 -15.24 4.89
CA ALA A 46 4.86 -14.32 3.77
C ALA A 46 5.03 -15.05 2.43
N THR A 47 4.17 -14.75 1.48
CA THR A 47 4.23 -15.30 0.12
C THR A 47 5.30 -14.60 -0.71
N ALA A 48 5.65 -15.18 -1.86
CA ALA A 48 6.53 -14.49 -2.82
C ALA A 48 5.92 -13.16 -3.32
N ALA A 49 4.60 -13.06 -3.38
CA ALA A 49 3.90 -11.83 -3.76
C ALA A 49 4.04 -10.76 -2.66
N ASP A 50 3.94 -11.13 -1.39
CA ASP A 50 4.18 -10.22 -0.26
C ASP A 50 5.60 -9.65 -0.30
N VAL A 51 6.59 -10.53 -0.48
CA VAL A 51 8.01 -10.13 -0.59
C VAL A 51 8.21 -9.19 -1.78
N SER A 52 7.64 -9.51 -2.95
CA SER A 52 7.75 -8.68 -4.15
C SER A 52 7.07 -7.32 -3.97
N PHE A 53 5.94 -7.27 -3.29
CA PHE A 53 5.26 -6.02 -2.93
C PHE A 53 6.16 -5.15 -2.04
N MET A 54 6.73 -5.70 -0.97
CA MET A 54 7.63 -4.99 -0.06
C MET A 54 8.86 -4.46 -0.76
N GLN A 55 9.50 -5.30 -1.58
CA GLN A 55 10.68 -4.91 -2.35
C GLN A 55 10.36 -3.81 -3.37
N GLY A 56 9.24 -3.94 -4.05
CA GLY A 56 8.81 -2.97 -5.04
C GLY A 56 8.45 -1.63 -4.44
N MET A 57 7.70 -1.62 -3.34
CA MET A 57 7.24 -0.40 -2.70
C MET A 57 8.42 0.43 -2.13
N ILE A 58 9.56 -0.20 -1.75
CA ILE A 58 10.79 0.53 -1.37
C ILE A 58 11.26 1.45 -2.50
N GLY A 59 11.40 0.92 -3.71
CA GLY A 59 11.84 1.72 -4.87
C GLY A 59 10.81 2.75 -5.29
N HIS A 60 9.52 2.39 -5.19
CA HIS A 60 8.41 3.30 -5.47
C HIS A 60 8.45 4.52 -4.52
N HIS A 61 8.51 4.32 -3.22
CA HIS A 61 8.59 5.39 -2.22
C HIS A 61 9.87 6.22 -2.34
N ALA A 62 10.99 5.60 -2.68
CA ALA A 62 12.24 6.33 -2.90
C ALA A 62 12.11 7.39 -4.00
N GLN A 63 11.38 7.11 -5.08
CA GLN A 63 11.14 8.11 -6.12
C GLN A 63 10.29 9.29 -5.59
N ALA A 64 9.31 9.06 -4.72
CA ALA A 64 8.58 10.16 -4.11
C ALA A 64 9.49 11.05 -3.24
N LEU A 65 10.46 10.47 -2.53
CA LEU A 65 11.46 11.25 -1.79
C LEU A 65 12.34 12.10 -2.73
N GLU A 66 12.71 11.58 -3.91
CA GLU A 66 13.42 12.36 -4.92
C GLU A 66 12.58 13.53 -5.44
N MET A 67 11.28 13.32 -5.65
CA MET A 67 10.36 14.39 -6.05
C MET A 67 10.23 15.45 -4.95
N THR A 68 10.05 15.07 -3.70
CA THR A 68 9.92 16.02 -2.57
C THR A 68 11.20 16.82 -2.33
N ALA A 69 12.37 16.24 -2.58
CA ALA A 69 13.66 16.91 -2.45
C ALA A 69 13.82 18.12 -3.39
N LEU A 70 13.04 18.23 -4.46
CA LEU A 70 13.09 19.36 -5.39
C LEU A 70 12.41 20.62 -4.81
N LEU A 71 11.39 20.46 -3.93
CA LEU A 71 10.53 21.58 -3.49
C LEU A 71 11.28 22.77 -2.88
N PRO A 72 12.29 22.60 -2.00
CA PRO A 72 12.94 23.73 -1.35
C PRO A 72 13.50 24.78 -2.31
N SER A 73 13.95 24.33 -3.50
CA SER A 73 14.56 25.19 -4.52
C SER A 73 13.58 25.61 -5.63
N ARG A 74 12.38 25.04 -5.70
CA ARG A 74 11.45 25.19 -6.83
C ARG A 74 10.19 25.98 -6.50
N THR A 75 9.76 26.00 -5.22
CA THR A 75 8.56 26.71 -4.79
C THR A 75 8.81 27.60 -3.56
N SER A 76 8.13 28.73 -3.50
CA SER A 76 8.07 29.59 -2.31
C SER A 76 6.82 29.33 -1.46
N ARG A 77 5.87 28.51 -1.93
CA ARG A 77 4.59 28.25 -1.26
C ARG A 77 4.79 27.42 0.00
N ALA A 78 4.29 27.93 1.13
CA ALA A 78 4.43 27.26 2.42
C ALA A 78 3.57 25.98 2.52
N ASP A 79 2.39 25.98 1.92
CA ASP A 79 1.47 24.82 1.90
C ASP A 79 2.05 23.65 1.09
N MET A 80 2.69 23.93 -0.05
CA MET A 80 3.41 22.93 -0.84
C MET A 80 4.57 22.31 -0.05
N ARG A 81 5.35 23.13 0.66
CA ARG A 81 6.45 22.64 1.51
C ARG A 81 5.96 21.81 2.67
N LEU A 82 4.82 22.17 3.27
CA LEU A 82 4.21 21.40 4.36
C LEU A 82 3.71 20.04 3.86
N LEU A 83 3.04 20.01 2.70
CA LEU A 83 2.62 18.77 2.05
C LEU A 83 3.82 17.85 1.78
N ALA A 84 4.86 18.38 1.09
CA ALA A 84 6.06 17.61 0.78
C ALA A 84 6.75 17.06 2.02
N ARG A 85 6.83 17.83 3.10
CA ARG A 85 7.41 17.38 4.36
C ARG A 85 6.63 16.22 4.99
N ARG A 86 5.32 16.19 4.85
CA ARG A 86 4.49 15.08 5.34
C ARG A 86 4.75 13.82 4.53
N ILE A 87 4.71 13.92 3.19
CA ILE A 87 5.02 12.80 2.29
C ILE A 87 6.43 12.27 2.58
N GLU A 88 7.41 13.15 2.73
CA GLU A 88 8.80 12.78 3.04
C GLU A 88 8.90 11.95 4.33
N LEU A 89 8.24 12.41 5.41
CA LEU A 89 8.28 11.72 6.71
C LEU A 89 7.58 10.37 6.65
N SER A 90 6.36 10.32 6.12
CA SER A 90 5.58 9.07 6.00
C SER A 90 6.35 8.04 5.19
N GLN A 91 6.75 8.39 3.97
CA GLN A 91 7.37 7.44 3.06
C GLN A 91 8.79 7.01 3.47
N ALA A 92 9.55 7.88 4.15
CA ALA A 92 10.83 7.48 4.72
C ALA A 92 10.65 6.46 5.86
N ASP A 93 9.66 6.64 6.73
CA ASP A 93 9.34 5.70 7.80
C ASP A 93 8.86 4.35 7.24
N GLU A 94 8.03 4.37 6.21
CA GLU A 94 7.53 3.19 5.52
C GLU A 94 8.66 2.41 4.81
N ILE A 95 9.58 3.08 4.13
CA ILE A 95 10.80 2.44 3.59
C ILE A 95 11.58 1.75 4.70
N GLY A 96 11.82 2.43 5.83
CA GLY A 96 12.54 1.86 6.96
C GLY A 96 11.84 0.65 7.55
N TRP A 97 10.51 0.65 7.59
CA TRP A 97 9.71 -0.48 8.05
C TRP A 97 9.83 -1.68 7.11
N MET A 98 9.64 -1.48 5.80
CA MET A 98 9.77 -2.52 4.78
C MET A 98 11.17 -3.16 4.77
N GLN A 99 12.21 -2.35 4.87
CA GLN A 99 13.60 -2.84 4.94
C GLN A 99 13.83 -3.73 6.16
N ARG A 100 13.35 -3.32 7.35
CA ARG A 100 13.44 -4.13 8.57
C ARG A 100 12.65 -5.43 8.44
N TRP A 101 11.44 -5.35 7.90
CA TRP A 101 10.61 -6.54 7.71
C TRP A 101 11.30 -7.56 6.81
N LEU A 102 11.83 -7.13 5.65
CA LEU A 102 12.58 -8.00 4.73
C LEU A 102 13.80 -8.64 5.41
N GLN A 103 14.56 -7.87 6.18
CA GLN A 103 15.74 -8.37 6.91
C GLN A 103 15.36 -9.43 7.96
N VAL A 104 14.34 -9.15 8.77
CA VAL A 104 13.87 -10.07 9.83
C VAL A 104 13.38 -11.39 9.24
N HIS A 105 12.74 -11.32 8.07
CA HIS A 105 12.22 -12.52 7.37
C HIS A 105 13.25 -13.17 6.43
N GLY A 106 14.50 -12.70 6.43
CA GLY A 106 15.59 -13.32 5.65
C GLY A 106 15.51 -13.07 4.15
N HIS A 107 14.79 -12.02 3.73
CA HIS A 107 14.67 -11.63 2.33
C HIS A 107 15.67 -10.53 1.95
N ALA A 108 16.04 -10.51 0.67
CA ALA A 108 16.94 -9.48 0.15
C ALA A 108 16.25 -8.09 0.21
N VAL A 109 16.98 -7.10 0.71
CA VAL A 109 16.59 -5.69 0.66
C VAL A 109 17.14 -5.10 -0.63
N PRO A 110 16.28 -4.62 -1.56
CA PRO A 110 16.74 -3.99 -2.79
C PRO A 110 17.38 -2.63 -2.51
N ASP A 111 18.23 -2.20 -3.45
CA ASP A 111 18.63 -0.80 -3.51
C ASP A 111 17.38 0.06 -3.83
N ALA A 112 17.12 1.06 -3.00
CA ALA A 112 15.97 1.96 -3.14
C ALA A 112 16.01 2.73 -4.49
N HIS A 113 17.19 2.92 -5.07
CA HIS A 113 17.38 3.61 -6.35
C HIS A 113 17.57 2.65 -7.55
N ALA A 114 17.28 1.35 -7.37
CA ALA A 114 17.38 0.37 -8.46
C ALA A 114 16.53 0.72 -9.69
N HIS A 115 15.48 1.53 -9.52
CA HIS A 115 14.62 2.00 -10.61
C HIS A 115 15.35 2.91 -11.62
N HIS A 116 16.51 3.47 -11.28
CA HIS A 116 17.37 4.20 -12.23
C HIS A 116 18.23 3.30 -13.13
N MET A 117 18.26 1.98 -12.86
CA MET A 117 19.06 1.07 -13.66
C MET A 117 18.46 0.86 -15.05
N PRO A 118 19.28 0.85 -16.12
CA PRO A 118 18.79 0.60 -17.48
C PRO A 118 18.04 -0.73 -17.58
N GLY A 119 16.87 -0.71 -18.21
CA GLY A 119 16.07 -1.92 -18.45
C GLY A 119 15.17 -2.35 -17.29
N VAL A 120 15.17 -1.63 -16.19
CA VAL A 120 14.20 -1.87 -15.09
C VAL A 120 12.82 -1.40 -15.51
N VAL A 121 11.84 -2.28 -15.34
CA VAL A 121 10.43 -1.94 -15.58
C VAL A 121 9.93 -1.10 -14.39
N LEU A 122 9.44 0.10 -14.68
CA LEU A 122 8.87 0.98 -13.67
C LEU A 122 7.56 0.37 -13.12
N MET A 123 7.34 0.53 -11.82
CA MET A 123 6.09 0.13 -11.20
C MET A 123 4.96 1.08 -11.57
N PRO A 124 3.70 0.66 -11.35
CA PRO A 124 2.55 1.51 -11.60
C PRO A 124 2.73 2.92 -11.01
N GLY A 125 2.41 3.95 -11.76
CA GLY A 125 2.48 5.34 -11.32
C GLY A 125 3.86 5.98 -11.22
N MET A 126 4.95 5.22 -11.22
CA MET A 126 6.29 5.80 -11.21
C MET A 126 6.51 6.73 -12.40
N LEU A 127 7.29 7.77 -12.17
CA LEU A 127 7.68 8.73 -13.19
C LEU A 127 8.79 8.16 -14.06
N THR A 128 8.68 8.41 -15.34
CA THR A 128 9.79 8.19 -16.28
C THR A 128 10.92 9.21 -16.07
N GLU A 129 12.10 8.92 -16.58
CA GLU A 129 13.22 9.86 -16.57
C GLU A 129 12.88 11.21 -17.21
N GLU A 130 12.08 11.19 -18.28
CA GLU A 130 11.59 12.39 -18.95
C GLU A 130 10.65 13.21 -18.04
N GLU A 131 9.71 12.56 -17.33
CA GLU A 131 8.80 13.22 -16.39
C GLU A 131 9.56 13.81 -15.20
N MET A 132 10.53 13.08 -14.65
CA MET A 132 11.41 13.57 -13.58
C MET A 132 12.25 14.77 -14.03
N SER A 133 12.81 14.71 -15.24
CA SER A 133 13.60 15.82 -15.82
C SER A 133 12.71 17.05 -16.03
N ARG A 134 11.50 16.88 -16.52
CA ARG A 134 10.53 17.97 -16.71
C ARG A 134 10.14 18.59 -15.36
N LEU A 135 9.90 17.79 -14.35
CA LEU A 135 9.61 18.27 -13.00
C LEU A 135 10.80 19.05 -12.43
N ALA A 136 12.00 18.54 -12.56
CA ALA A 136 13.22 19.19 -12.06
C ALA A 136 13.55 20.50 -12.78
N ALA A 137 13.15 20.68 -14.04
CA ALA A 137 13.34 21.90 -14.81
C ALA A 137 12.33 22.99 -14.49
N ALA A 138 11.13 22.63 -14.01
CA ALA A 138 10.07 23.57 -13.68
C ALA A 138 10.37 24.37 -12.39
N ALA A 139 9.73 25.54 -12.23
CA ALA A 139 9.83 26.37 -11.03
C ALA A 139 8.54 27.20 -10.81
N GLY A 140 8.33 27.67 -9.57
CA GLY A 140 7.17 28.50 -9.20
C GLY A 140 5.84 27.76 -9.45
N ALA A 141 4.86 28.48 -9.97
CA ALA A 141 3.51 27.95 -10.17
C ALA A 141 3.45 26.75 -11.15
N GLU A 142 4.33 26.70 -12.14
CA GLU A 142 4.42 25.56 -13.05
C GLU A 142 4.93 24.33 -12.33
N PHE A 143 5.97 24.47 -11.50
CA PHE A 143 6.47 23.39 -10.65
C PHE A 143 5.38 22.90 -9.70
N ASP A 144 4.69 23.81 -9.01
CA ASP A 144 3.66 23.46 -8.03
C ASP A 144 2.56 22.61 -8.66
N ARG A 145 2.05 23.03 -9.84
CA ARG A 145 1.04 22.27 -10.58
C ARG A 145 1.56 20.91 -11.02
N LEU A 146 2.73 20.88 -11.64
CA LEU A 146 3.33 19.66 -12.19
C LEU A 146 3.66 18.65 -11.08
N PHE A 147 4.20 19.13 -9.93
CA PHE A 147 4.45 18.30 -8.76
C PHE A 147 3.18 17.62 -8.26
N LEU A 148 2.08 18.37 -8.10
CA LEU A 148 0.81 17.82 -7.63
C LEU A 148 0.25 16.79 -8.62
N GLU A 149 0.24 17.09 -9.92
CA GLU A 149 -0.25 16.17 -10.96
C GLU A 149 0.55 14.87 -10.98
N LEU A 150 1.87 14.96 -10.94
CA LEU A 150 2.75 13.80 -11.01
C LEU A 150 2.78 13.00 -9.70
N MET A 151 2.68 13.66 -8.54
CA MET A 151 2.62 12.98 -7.25
C MET A 151 1.27 12.28 -7.06
N ILE A 152 0.15 12.84 -7.54
CA ILE A 152 -1.14 12.15 -7.59
C ILE A 152 -1.04 10.88 -8.45
N LYS A 153 -0.47 10.97 -9.66
CA LYS A 153 -0.22 9.81 -10.52
C LYS A 153 0.61 8.74 -9.79
N HIS A 154 1.65 9.17 -9.08
CA HIS A 154 2.54 8.30 -8.33
C HIS A 154 1.79 7.57 -7.21
N HIS A 155 1.00 8.28 -6.42
CA HIS A 155 0.18 7.71 -5.34
C HIS A 155 -0.91 6.75 -5.86
N ASP A 156 -1.58 7.07 -6.96
CA ASP A 156 -2.51 6.15 -7.64
C ASP A 156 -1.81 4.84 -8.05
N GLY A 157 -0.53 4.93 -8.40
CA GLY A 157 0.31 3.77 -8.66
C GLY A 157 0.52 2.89 -7.43
N ALA A 158 0.77 3.49 -6.25
CA ALA A 158 0.88 2.75 -5.00
C ALA A 158 -0.43 2.03 -4.65
N LEU A 159 -1.58 2.69 -4.82
CA LEU A 159 -2.90 2.06 -4.64
C LEU A 159 -3.08 0.86 -5.58
N THR A 160 -2.64 0.98 -6.84
CA THR A 160 -2.65 -0.13 -7.81
C THR A 160 -1.79 -1.30 -7.35
N MET A 161 -0.64 -1.03 -6.72
CA MET A 161 0.22 -2.08 -6.16
C MET A 161 -0.42 -2.77 -4.96
N VAL A 162 -1.09 -2.03 -4.07
CA VAL A 162 -1.85 -2.57 -2.93
C VAL A 162 -3.00 -3.44 -3.43
N ASP A 163 -3.78 -2.96 -4.40
CA ASP A 163 -4.86 -3.75 -5.02
C ASP A 163 -4.32 -5.05 -5.63
N GLY A 164 -3.20 -4.98 -6.36
CA GLY A 164 -2.53 -6.14 -6.94
C GLY A 164 -2.10 -7.17 -5.90
N LEU A 165 -1.59 -6.72 -4.75
CA LEU A 165 -1.25 -7.59 -3.62
C LEU A 165 -2.49 -8.35 -3.12
N PHE A 166 -3.57 -7.63 -2.80
CA PHE A 166 -4.78 -8.25 -2.24
C PHE A 166 -5.59 -9.06 -3.25
N MET A 167 -5.42 -8.83 -4.55
CA MET A 167 -6.00 -9.66 -5.61
C MET A 167 -5.22 -10.95 -5.86
N THR A 168 -3.97 -11.05 -5.39
CA THR A 168 -3.14 -12.23 -5.55
C THR A 168 -3.55 -13.30 -4.54
N GLU A 169 -3.79 -14.52 -5.00
CA GLU A 169 -4.23 -15.63 -4.13
C GLU A 169 -3.18 -15.90 -3.04
N GLY A 170 -3.64 -15.87 -1.78
CA GLY A 170 -2.82 -16.12 -0.59
C GLY A 170 -1.92 -14.97 -0.16
N ALA A 171 -1.78 -13.90 -0.95
CA ALA A 171 -1.00 -12.73 -0.56
C ALA A 171 -1.81 -11.79 0.36
N GLY A 172 -1.09 -10.94 1.12
CA GLY A 172 -1.70 -10.00 2.06
C GLY A 172 -2.46 -10.66 3.21
N GLN A 173 -2.20 -11.93 3.53
CA GLN A 173 -2.86 -12.65 4.63
C GLN A 173 -2.03 -12.64 5.93
N ASP A 174 -0.74 -12.40 5.84
CA ASP A 174 0.10 -12.13 7.00
C ASP A 174 -0.37 -10.86 7.70
N THR A 175 -0.42 -10.87 9.04
CA THR A 175 -0.99 -9.75 9.81
C THR A 175 -0.18 -8.45 9.64
N GLU A 176 1.14 -8.54 9.56
CA GLU A 176 2.01 -7.38 9.42
C GLU A 176 1.89 -6.80 8.01
N ILE A 177 1.87 -7.66 6.99
CA ILE A 177 1.68 -7.24 5.58
C ILE A 177 0.30 -6.62 5.38
N TYR A 178 -0.76 -7.26 5.92
CA TYR A 178 -2.11 -6.74 5.81
C TYR A 178 -2.23 -5.35 6.45
N ALA A 179 -1.71 -5.19 7.66
CA ALA A 179 -1.75 -3.91 8.36
C ALA A 179 -0.98 -2.84 7.57
N PHE A 180 0.26 -3.14 7.18
CA PHE A 180 1.10 -2.22 6.42
C PHE A 180 0.47 -1.78 5.10
N ALA A 181 0.01 -2.74 4.28
CA ALA A 181 -0.60 -2.42 2.99
C ALA A 181 -1.92 -1.62 3.15
N SER A 182 -2.68 -1.89 4.22
CA SER A 182 -3.89 -1.12 4.55
C SER A 182 -3.58 0.31 4.99
N ASP A 183 -2.51 0.50 5.76
CA ASP A 183 -2.04 1.82 6.18
C ASP A 183 -1.56 2.63 4.96
N VAL A 184 -0.76 2.01 4.06
CA VAL A 184 -0.34 2.62 2.79
C VAL A 184 -1.57 3.04 1.97
N ASP A 185 -2.58 2.18 1.80
CA ASP A 185 -3.82 2.52 1.08
C ASP A 185 -4.50 3.76 1.67
N ALA A 186 -4.65 3.79 3.00
CA ALA A 186 -5.33 4.90 3.67
C ALA A 186 -4.55 6.22 3.56
N ASP A 187 -3.24 6.19 3.79
CA ASP A 187 -2.39 7.38 3.75
C ASP A 187 -2.28 7.95 2.35
N GLN A 188 -2.08 7.10 1.33
CA GLN A 188 -2.00 7.52 -0.07
C GLN A 188 -3.31 8.20 -0.52
N ARG A 189 -4.48 7.68 -0.14
CA ARG A 189 -5.78 8.32 -0.45
C ARG A 189 -5.93 9.68 0.21
N ILE A 190 -5.55 9.82 1.48
CA ILE A 190 -5.61 11.10 2.20
C ILE A 190 -4.67 12.12 1.55
N GLU A 191 -3.50 11.69 1.11
CA GLU A 191 -2.53 12.57 0.45
C GLU A 191 -3.02 12.99 -0.95
N ILE A 192 -3.61 12.08 -1.74
CA ILE A 192 -4.26 12.40 -3.01
C ILE A 192 -5.33 13.47 -2.81
N ASP A 193 -6.23 13.31 -1.83
CA ASP A 193 -7.30 14.27 -1.58
C ASP A 193 -6.74 15.66 -1.26
N ARG A 194 -5.67 15.75 -0.48
CA ARG A 194 -4.99 17.02 -0.18
C ARG A 194 -4.35 17.64 -1.42
N MET A 195 -3.66 16.83 -2.23
CA MET A 195 -3.04 17.28 -3.48
C MET A 195 -4.09 17.80 -4.47
N VAL A 196 -5.21 17.09 -4.61
CA VAL A 196 -6.34 17.53 -5.45
C VAL A 196 -6.93 18.85 -4.94
N ALA A 197 -7.06 19.02 -3.63
CA ALA A 197 -7.55 20.28 -3.05
C ALA A 197 -6.60 21.45 -3.38
N LEU A 198 -5.29 21.28 -3.19
CA LEU A 198 -4.28 22.29 -3.54
C LEU A 198 -4.25 22.59 -5.03
N LEU A 199 -4.35 21.56 -5.88
CA LEU A 199 -4.37 21.76 -7.33
C LEU A 199 -5.56 22.61 -7.79
N ARG A 200 -6.75 22.41 -7.18
CA ARG A 200 -7.94 23.26 -7.44
C ARG A 200 -7.74 24.73 -7.02
N GLU A 201 -6.91 24.99 -6.02
CA GLU A 201 -6.59 26.35 -5.58
C GLU A 201 -5.63 27.06 -6.53
N LEU A 202 -4.72 26.32 -7.17
CA LEU A 202 -3.77 26.88 -8.14
C LEU A 202 -4.43 27.33 -9.45
N VAL A 203 -5.62 26.81 -9.78
CA VAL A 203 -6.33 27.07 -11.04
C VAL A 203 -7.35 28.23 -10.90
N LYS A 204 -7.55 28.75 -9.67
CA LYS A 204 -8.45 29.89 -9.43
C LYS A 204 -7.72 31.22 -9.61
#